data_f9bd83017b5be580b464e8f5a42039db
#
_entry.id   f9bd83017b5be580b464e8f5a42039db
#
_cell.length_a   1.000
_cell.length_b   1.000
_cell.length_c   1.000
_cell.angle_alpha   90.00
_cell.angle_beta   90.00
_cell.angle_gamma   90.00
#
_symmetry.space_group_name_H-M   'P 1'
#
loop_
_entity.id
_entity.type
_entity.pdbx_description
1 polymer ?
#
loop_
_entity_poly.entity_id
_entity_poly.type
_entity_poly.pdbx_seq_one_letter_code
_entity_poly.pdbx_strand_id
1 'polypeptide(L)'
;VPITIYISLKYFIFYEELVELGKLEGLNWVETGAWGGLSLTFIISFFCLIFCFPIGMAFALGRRSEFPLIRYISIGFIEFWRGVPLITVLFMSAVMFPMFLPDDFFIDKLVRAIIAIALFEAAYVAEVIRGGLQALPRGQYEAAKSLGMGYWKMHIFVILPQALKLVIPGIANTFLALVKDT
;
A
#
# COMPACT_ATOMS: atom_id res chain seq x y z
N VAL A 1 -10.93 -10.96 -18.66
CA VAL A 1 -9.48 -11.19 -18.64
C VAL A 1 -8.87 -9.95 -18.03
N PRO A 2 -8.21 -10.02 -16.87
CA PRO A 2 -7.65 -8.84 -16.22
C PRO A 2 -6.58 -8.21 -17.10
N ILE A 3 -6.59 -6.90 -17.17
CA ILE A 3 -5.70 -6.05 -17.97
C ILE A 3 -4.20 -6.44 -17.76
N THR A 4 -3.84 -6.91 -16.57
CA THR A 4 -2.51 -7.42 -16.24
C THR A 4 -2.10 -8.65 -17.06
N ILE A 5 -3.01 -9.61 -17.29
CA ILE A 5 -2.71 -10.80 -18.11
C ILE A 5 -2.57 -10.40 -19.58
N TYR A 6 -3.38 -9.46 -20.06
CA TYR A 6 -3.29 -8.96 -21.44
C TYR A 6 -1.96 -8.19 -21.65
N ILE A 7 -1.55 -7.38 -20.70
CA ILE A 7 -0.26 -6.67 -20.73
C ILE A 7 0.91 -7.65 -20.68
N SER A 8 0.87 -8.63 -19.77
CA SER A 8 1.92 -9.66 -19.68
C SER A 8 2.01 -10.52 -20.94
N LEU A 9 0.88 -10.93 -21.51
CA LEU A 9 0.82 -11.66 -22.78
C LEU A 9 1.36 -10.83 -23.95
N LYS A 10 0.99 -9.56 -24.03
CA LYS A 10 1.48 -8.67 -25.08
C LYS A 10 2.97 -8.39 -24.98
N TYR A 11 3.51 -8.22 -23.76
CA TYR A 11 4.94 -8.11 -23.54
C TYR A 11 5.68 -9.42 -23.86
N PHE A 12 5.09 -10.56 -23.51
CA PHE A 12 5.65 -11.88 -23.83
C PHE A 12 5.72 -12.11 -25.34
N ILE A 13 4.64 -11.85 -26.08
CA ILE A 13 4.59 -12.01 -27.55
C ILE A 13 5.58 -11.03 -28.22
N PHE A 14 5.60 -9.78 -27.77
CA PHE A 14 6.53 -8.77 -28.30
C PHE A 14 8.01 -9.11 -28.01
N TYR A 15 8.27 -9.72 -26.85
CA TYR A 15 9.62 -10.20 -26.49
C TYR A 15 10.06 -11.37 -27.38
N GLU A 16 9.20 -12.37 -27.58
CA GLU A 16 9.47 -13.49 -28.48
C GLU A 16 9.78 -13.00 -29.91
N GLU A 17 8.98 -12.06 -30.41
CA GLU A 17 9.16 -11.46 -31.74
C GLU A 17 10.50 -10.69 -31.84
N LEU A 18 10.94 -10.00 -30.78
CA LEU A 18 12.22 -9.30 -30.73
C LEU A 18 13.41 -10.27 -30.62
N VAL A 19 13.25 -11.39 -29.92
CA VAL A 19 14.26 -12.45 -29.82
C VAL A 19 14.44 -13.16 -31.16
N GLU A 20 13.35 -13.51 -31.86
CA GLU A 20 13.38 -14.08 -33.21
C GLU A 20 14.05 -13.14 -34.24
N LEU A 21 13.90 -11.84 -34.09
CA LEU A 21 14.54 -10.84 -34.93
C LEU A 21 16.02 -10.60 -34.62
N GLY A 22 16.61 -11.35 -33.66
CA GLY A 22 18.03 -11.22 -33.27
C GLY A 22 18.39 -9.85 -32.68
N LYS A 23 17.41 -9.01 -32.35
CA LYS A 23 17.63 -7.66 -31.80
C LYS A 23 17.94 -7.64 -30.32
N LEU A 24 17.69 -8.73 -29.61
CA LEU A 24 17.86 -8.87 -28.16
C LEU A 24 18.74 -10.09 -27.81
N GLU A 25 19.76 -10.38 -28.61
CA GLU A 25 20.76 -11.40 -28.26
C GLU A 25 21.40 -11.04 -26.90
N GLY A 26 21.12 -11.86 -25.88
CA GLY A 26 21.66 -11.69 -24.53
C GLY A 26 20.67 -11.24 -23.45
N LEU A 27 19.41 -10.91 -23.78
CA LEU A 27 18.39 -10.64 -22.80
C LEU A 27 17.55 -11.90 -22.54
N ASN A 28 17.90 -12.63 -21.50
CA ASN A 28 17.12 -13.78 -21.04
C ASN A 28 16.12 -13.32 -19.95
N TRP A 29 14.92 -13.92 -19.95
CA TRP A 29 13.99 -13.77 -18.83
C TRP A 29 14.64 -14.33 -17.58
N VAL A 30 14.73 -13.49 -16.54
CA VAL A 30 15.29 -13.87 -15.25
C VAL A 30 14.16 -13.89 -14.24
N GLU A 31 13.96 -15.03 -13.59
CA GLU A 31 12.96 -15.15 -12.52
C GLU A 31 13.25 -14.14 -11.39
N THR A 32 12.18 -13.67 -10.74
CA THR A 32 12.26 -12.70 -9.63
C THR A 32 13.19 -13.15 -8.50
N GLY A 33 13.34 -14.48 -8.33
CA GLY A 33 14.26 -15.07 -7.36
C GLY A 33 15.76 -14.88 -7.66
N ALA A 34 16.10 -14.56 -8.90
CA ALA A 34 17.49 -14.32 -9.31
C ALA A 34 17.85 -12.81 -9.36
N TRP A 35 16.91 -11.92 -9.03
CA TRP A 35 17.16 -10.49 -8.98
C TRP A 35 18.06 -10.13 -7.79
N GLY A 36 18.95 -9.15 -7.98
CA GLY A 36 19.82 -8.68 -6.90
C GLY A 36 18.99 -8.05 -5.76
N GLY A 37 19.42 -8.26 -4.52
CA GLY A 37 18.69 -7.78 -3.33
C GLY A 37 18.38 -6.29 -3.37
N LEU A 38 19.32 -5.46 -3.84
CA LEU A 38 19.12 -4.01 -3.96
C LEU A 38 17.98 -3.67 -4.94
N SER A 39 17.88 -4.36 -6.09
CA SER A 39 16.79 -4.15 -7.05
C SER A 39 15.45 -4.54 -6.45
N LEU A 40 15.40 -5.67 -5.73
CA LEU A 40 14.19 -6.12 -5.04
C LEU A 40 13.74 -5.12 -3.98
N THR A 41 14.66 -4.63 -3.15
CA THR A 41 14.37 -3.60 -2.14
C THR A 41 13.75 -2.35 -2.76
N PHE A 42 14.32 -1.83 -3.84
CA PHE A 42 13.76 -0.65 -4.51
C PHE A 42 12.37 -0.90 -5.10
N ILE A 43 12.18 -2.04 -5.76
CA ILE A 43 10.89 -2.38 -6.39
C ILE A 43 9.82 -2.57 -5.32
N ILE A 44 10.10 -3.36 -4.28
CA ILE A 44 9.15 -3.61 -3.19
C ILE A 44 8.80 -2.28 -2.50
N SER A 45 9.81 -1.50 -2.11
CA SER A 45 9.60 -0.22 -1.45
C SER A 45 8.77 0.74 -2.29
N PHE A 46 9.07 0.86 -3.58
CA PHE A 46 8.34 1.75 -4.49
C PHE A 46 6.85 1.39 -4.59
N PHE A 47 6.54 0.12 -4.84
CA PHE A 47 5.14 -0.30 -4.92
C PHE A 47 4.42 -0.24 -3.56
N CYS A 48 5.11 -0.62 -2.48
CA CYS A 48 4.54 -0.50 -1.14
C CYS A 48 4.19 0.96 -0.79
N LEU A 49 5.06 1.93 -1.10
CA LEU A 49 4.80 3.35 -0.87
C LEU A 49 3.56 3.84 -1.63
N ILE A 50 3.41 3.42 -2.89
CA ILE A 50 2.25 3.80 -3.72
C ILE A 50 0.95 3.26 -3.11
N PHE A 51 0.95 2.03 -2.61
CA PHE A 51 -0.27 1.39 -2.12
C PHE A 51 -0.56 1.69 -0.65
N CYS A 52 0.46 1.73 0.23
CA CYS A 52 0.22 1.94 1.66
C CYS A 52 -0.35 3.31 1.99
N PHE A 53 0.03 4.36 1.24
CA PHE A 53 -0.44 5.72 1.51
C PHE A 53 -1.95 5.90 1.29
N PRO A 54 -2.54 5.57 0.11
CA PRO A 54 -3.98 5.70 -0.10
C PRO A 54 -4.80 4.77 0.79
N ILE A 55 -4.31 3.54 1.03
CA ILE A 55 -4.97 2.59 1.93
C ILE A 55 -4.95 3.13 3.36
N GLY A 56 -3.79 3.56 3.84
CA GLY A 56 -3.64 4.15 5.18
C GLY A 56 -4.52 5.39 5.37
N MET A 57 -4.60 6.27 4.37
CA MET A 57 -5.48 7.42 4.39
C MET A 57 -6.96 7.03 4.48
N ALA A 58 -7.39 6.04 3.70
CA ALA A 58 -8.76 5.55 3.74
C ALA A 58 -9.14 5.01 5.13
N PHE A 59 -8.27 4.20 5.75
CA PHE A 59 -8.51 3.68 7.10
C PHE A 59 -8.41 4.74 8.20
N ALA A 60 -7.52 5.73 8.07
CA ALA A 60 -7.45 6.87 8.99
C ALA A 60 -8.75 7.69 9.01
N LEU A 61 -9.31 7.96 7.84
CA LEU A 61 -10.61 8.64 7.69
C LEU A 61 -11.76 7.75 8.13
N GLY A 62 -11.73 6.46 7.77
CA GLY A 62 -12.73 5.47 8.16
C GLY A 62 -12.87 5.33 9.68
N ARG A 63 -11.74 5.36 10.42
CA ARG A 63 -11.73 5.35 11.90
C ARG A 63 -12.47 6.54 12.52
N ARG A 64 -12.61 7.65 11.79
CA ARG A 64 -13.33 8.85 12.22
C ARG A 64 -14.75 8.95 11.65
N SER A 65 -15.18 7.96 10.90
CA SER A 65 -16.53 7.93 10.31
C SER A 65 -17.61 7.89 11.38
N GLU A 66 -18.73 8.54 11.10
CA GLU A 66 -19.94 8.47 11.91
C GLU A 66 -20.66 7.11 11.73
N PHE A 67 -20.37 6.39 10.64
CA PHE A 67 -20.94 5.06 10.39
C PHE A 67 -20.21 4.00 11.24
N PRO A 68 -20.91 3.34 12.19
CA PRO A 68 -20.28 2.40 13.12
C PRO A 68 -19.53 1.26 12.42
N LEU A 69 -20.11 0.70 11.34
CA LEU A 69 -19.52 -0.39 10.61
C LEU A 69 -18.15 -0.04 10.02
N ILE A 70 -18.07 1.10 9.31
CA ILE A 70 -16.82 1.59 8.70
C ILE A 70 -15.78 1.86 9.78
N ARG A 71 -16.21 2.46 10.88
CA ARG A 71 -15.34 2.78 12.02
C ARG A 71 -14.76 1.51 12.65
N TYR A 72 -15.57 0.50 12.95
CA TYR A 72 -15.10 -0.74 13.58
C TYR A 72 -14.21 -1.55 12.65
N ILE A 73 -14.53 -1.64 11.35
CA ILE A 73 -13.66 -2.29 10.36
C ILE A 73 -12.30 -1.59 10.30
N SER A 74 -12.29 -0.26 10.27
CA SER A 74 -11.05 0.50 10.21
C SER A 74 -10.21 0.35 11.49
N ILE A 75 -10.84 0.34 12.65
CA ILE A 75 -10.15 0.08 13.92
C ILE A 75 -9.57 -1.34 13.92
N GLY A 76 -10.39 -2.35 13.60
CA GLY A 76 -9.95 -3.74 13.57
C GLY A 76 -8.78 -3.97 12.62
N PHE A 77 -8.82 -3.38 11.42
CA PHE A 77 -7.71 -3.43 10.47
C PHE A 77 -6.43 -2.86 11.07
N ILE A 78 -6.47 -1.65 11.59
CA ILE A 78 -5.29 -0.95 12.12
C ILE A 78 -4.72 -1.71 13.33
N GLU A 79 -5.55 -2.12 14.28
CA GLU A 79 -5.10 -2.84 15.48
C GLU A 79 -4.54 -4.22 15.13
N PHE A 80 -5.18 -4.95 14.22
CA PHE A 80 -4.71 -6.27 13.76
C PHE A 80 -3.31 -6.20 13.15
N TRP A 81 -3.11 -5.36 12.12
CA TRP A 81 -1.83 -5.27 11.43
C TRP A 81 -0.70 -4.71 12.31
N ARG A 82 -1.00 -3.83 13.25
CA ARG A 82 -0.02 -3.32 14.20
C ARG A 82 0.25 -4.26 15.37
N GLY A 83 -0.62 -5.22 15.61
CA GLY A 83 -0.45 -6.22 16.66
C GLY A 83 0.39 -7.43 16.23
N VAL A 84 0.62 -7.63 14.93
CA VAL A 84 1.36 -8.78 14.38
C VAL A 84 2.76 -8.34 13.94
N PRO A 85 3.82 -9.08 14.28
CA PRO A 85 5.18 -8.78 13.77
C PRO A 85 5.27 -8.93 12.24
N LEU A 86 6.01 -8.04 11.57
CA LEU A 86 6.17 -8.08 10.11
C LEU A 86 6.71 -9.43 9.60
N ILE A 87 7.65 -10.03 10.33
CA ILE A 87 8.20 -11.35 9.96
C ILE A 87 7.11 -12.42 9.86
N THR A 88 6.14 -12.39 10.78
CA THR A 88 5.00 -13.32 10.76
C THR A 88 4.11 -13.08 9.54
N VAL A 89 3.86 -11.82 9.20
CA VAL A 89 3.09 -11.42 8.02
C VAL A 89 3.76 -11.92 6.73
N LEU A 90 5.08 -11.75 6.62
CA LEU A 90 5.85 -12.22 5.47
C LEU A 90 5.83 -13.74 5.37
N PHE A 91 5.97 -14.45 6.49
CA PHE A 91 5.88 -15.92 6.52
C PHE A 91 4.47 -16.41 6.09
N MET A 92 3.43 -15.79 6.60
CA MET A 92 2.04 -16.11 6.20
C MET A 92 1.83 -15.87 4.70
N SER A 93 2.32 -14.75 4.18
CA SER A 93 2.23 -14.41 2.76
C SER A 93 3.04 -15.38 1.87
N ALA A 94 4.24 -15.77 2.29
CA ALA A 94 5.12 -16.61 1.50
C ALA A 94 4.71 -18.09 1.51
N VAL A 95 4.32 -18.61 2.66
CA VAL A 95 4.10 -20.05 2.90
C VAL A 95 2.64 -20.40 3.05
N MET A 96 1.91 -19.72 3.94
CA MET A 96 0.53 -20.12 4.25
C MET A 96 -0.46 -19.70 3.16
N PHE A 97 -0.32 -18.50 2.61
CA PHE A 97 -1.27 -17.99 1.63
C PHE A 97 -1.39 -18.89 0.37
N PRO A 98 -0.31 -19.42 -0.23
CA PRO A 98 -0.43 -20.36 -1.34
C PRO A 98 -1.20 -21.63 -1.02
N MET A 99 -1.18 -22.10 0.23
CA MET A 99 -1.88 -23.32 0.63
C MET A 99 -3.41 -23.20 0.58
N PHE A 100 -3.93 -21.97 0.57
CA PHE A 100 -5.36 -21.67 0.47
C PHE A 100 -5.81 -21.37 -0.96
N LEU A 101 -4.87 -21.29 -1.91
CA LEU A 101 -5.19 -21.05 -3.32
C LEU A 101 -5.42 -22.37 -4.06
N PRO A 102 -6.32 -22.39 -5.05
CA PRO A 102 -6.43 -23.53 -5.98
C PRO A 102 -5.13 -23.74 -6.74
N ASP A 103 -4.85 -25.01 -7.10
CA ASP A 103 -3.60 -25.40 -7.80
C ASP A 103 -3.36 -24.65 -9.11
N ASP A 104 -4.42 -24.22 -9.78
CA ASP A 104 -4.39 -23.45 -11.03
C ASP A 104 -4.08 -21.95 -10.85
N PHE A 105 -4.03 -21.45 -9.60
CA PHE A 105 -3.89 -20.03 -9.31
C PHE A 105 -2.55 -19.70 -8.68
N PHE A 106 -1.61 -19.26 -9.53
CA PHE A 106 -0.26 -18.89 -9.09
C PHE A 106 -0.11 -17.37 -8.96
N ILE A 107 0.30 -16.91 -7.78
CA ILE A 107 0.73 -15.52 -7.54
C ILE A 107 2.22 -15.53 -7.22
N ASP A 108 2.99 -14.74 -7.96
CA ASP A 108 4.43 -14.60 -7.74
C ASP A 108 4.76 -14.19 -6.29
N LYS A 109 5.87 -14.70 -5.75
CA LYS A 109 6.32 -14.44 -4.38
C LYS A 109 6.51 -12.94 -4.10
N LEU A 110 7.04 -12.21 -5.09
CA LEU A 110 7.27 -10.77 -4.99
C LEU A 110 5.96 -10.00 -4.85
N VAL A 111 4.95 -10.35 -5.64
CA VAL A 111 3.63 -9.71 -5.56
C VAL A 111 2.97 -9.96 -4.21
N ARG A 112 3.07 -11.18 -3.70
CA ARG A 112 2.56 -11.53 -2.35
C ARG A 112 3.26 -10.73 -1.26
N ALA A 113 4.58 -10.59 -1.34
CA ALA A 113 5.35 -9.80 -0.41
C ALA A 113 4.96 -8.31 -0.46
N ILE A 114 4.82 -7.74 -1.66
CA ILE A 114 4.38 -6.34 -1.85
C ILE A 114 3.01 -6.11 -1.21
N ILE A 115 2.04 -6.99 -1.44
CA ILE A 115 0.69 -6.85 -0.85
C ILE A 115 0.76 -6.92 0.68
N ALA A 116 1.48 -7.89 1.21
CA ALA A 116 1.60 -8.09 2.66
C ALA A 116 2.26 -6.88 3.35
N ILE A 117 3.38 -6.40 2.83
CA ILE A 117 4.10 -5.24 3.37
C ILE A 117 3.25 -3.97 3.19
N ALA A 118 2.60 -3.78 2.04
CA ALA A 118 1.78 -2.59 1.81
C ALA A 118 0.59 -2.50 2.78
N LEU A 119 -0.07 -3.62 3.10
CA LEU A 119 -1.15 -3.67 4.09
C LEU A 119 -0.64 -3.41 5.51
N PHE A 120 0.52 -3.99 5.85
CA PHE A 120 1.17 -3.79 7.14
C PHE A 120 1.53 -2.30 7.33
N GLU A 121 2.24 -1.71 6.38
CA GLU A 121 2.66 -0.30 6.42
C GLU A 121 1.46 0.66 6.35
N ALA A 122 0.38 0.30 5.64
CA ALA A 122 -0.83 1.10 5.59
C ALA A 122 -1.44 1.32 6.99
N ALA A 123 -1.33 0.35 7.89
CA ALA A 123 -1.81 0.50 9.26
C ALA A 123 -0.98 1.52 10.07
N TYR A 124 0.33 1.57 9.85
CA TYR A 124 1.21 2.58 10.47
C TYR A 124 0.96 3.96 9.89
N VAL A 125 0.86 4.08 8.56
CA VAL A 125 0.50 5.34 7.88
C VAL A 125 -0.87 5.84 8.37
N ALA A 126 -1.85 4.96 8.51
CA ALA A 126 -3.17 5.32 9.03
C ALA A 126 -3.10 5.93 10.42
N GLU A 127 -2.27 5.38 11.30
CA GLU A 127 -2.12 5.89 12.66
C GLU A 127 -1.38 7.23 12.70
N VAL A 128 -0.36 7.42 11.87
CA VAL A 128 0.34 8.71 11.70
C VAL A 128 -0.63 9.78 11.21
N ILE A 129 -1.42 9.49 10.16
CA ILE A 129 -2.43 10.42 9.63
C ILE A 129 -3.50 10.71 10.69
N ARG A 130 -3.96 9.71 11.44
CA ARG A 130 -4.90 9.90 12.55
C ARG A 130 -4.36 10.88 13.59
N GLY A 131 -3.08 10.74 13.94
CA GLY A 131 -2.40 11.68 14.85
C GLY A 131 -2.47 13.13 14.33
N GLY A 132 -2.17 13.35 13.06
CA GLY A 132 -2.27 14.67 12.44
C GLY A 132 -3.70 15.24 12.41
N LEU A 133 -4.67 14.38 12.11
CA LEU A 133 -6.08 14.77 12.15
C LEU A 133 -6.54 15.16 13.56
N GLN A 134 -5.97 14.57 14.61
CA GLN A 134 -6.27 14.91 16.01
C GLN A 134 -5.56 16.17 16.48
N ALA A 135 -4.42 16.50 15.91
CA ALA A 135 -3.64 17.69 16.26
C ALA A 135 -4.28 18.99 15.76
N LEU A 136 -5.23 18.90 14.80
CA LEU A 136 -5.91 20.08 14.28
C LEU A 136 -6.91 20.65 15.29
N PRO A 137 -6.91 21.99 15.48
CA PRO A 137 -7.88 22.67 16.33
C PRO A 137 -9.32 22.42 15.87
N ARG A 138 -10.24 22.20 16.82
CA ARG A 138 -11.68 22.00 16.54
C ARG A 138 -12.29 23.14 15.73
N GLY A 139 -11.83 24.38 15.93
CA GLY A 139 -12.28 25.54 15.18
C GLY A 139 -12.16 25.42 13.67
N GLN A 140 -11.21 24.64 13.15
CA GLN A 140 -11.10 24.39 11.70
C GLN A 140 -12.29 23.58 11.17
N TYR A 141 -12.73 22.59 11.95
CA TYR A 141 -13.91 21.78 11.63
C TYR A 141 -15.20 22.61 11.72
N GLU A 142 -15.31 23.45 12.77
CA GLU A 142 -16.47 24.32 13.01
C GLU A 142 -16.59 25.41 11.95
N ALA A 143 -15.48 26.05 11.58
CA ALA A 143 -15.45 27.05 10.53
C ALA A 143 -15.84 26.46 9.16
N ALA A 144 -15.33 25.30 8.81
CA ALA A 144 -15.70 24.63 7.56
C ALA A 144 -17.19 24.23 7.53
N LYS A 145 -17.72 23.76 8.65
CA LYS A 145 -19.16 23.45 8.79
C LYS A 145 -20.03 24.71 8.69
N SER A 146 -19.59 25.82 9.27
CA SER A 146 -20.32 27.12 9.19
C SER A 146 -20.39 27.66 7.75
N LEU A 147 -19.42 27.29 6.91
CA LEU A 147 -19.44 27.57 5.47
C LEU A 147 -20.32 26.59 4.67
N GLY A 148 -21.07 25.71 5.32
CA GLY A 148 -21.93 24.73 4.66
C GLY A 148 -21.20 23.60 3.97
N MET A 149 -19.92 23.36 4.30
CA MET A 149 -19.14 22.27 3.69
C MET A 149 -19.64 20.90 4.19
N GLY A 150 -20.03 20.03 3.27
CA GLY A 150 -20.27 18.62 3.58
C GLY A 150 -18.99 17.89 3.97
N TYR A 151 -19.14 16.71 4.61
CA TYR A 151 -18.04 15.91 5.15
C TYR A 151 -16.84 15.77 4.20
N TRP A 152 -17.05 15.32 2.98
CA TRP A 152 -15.97 15.09 2.01
C TRP A 152 -15.28 16.38 1.56
N LYS A 153 -16.05 17.44 1.27
CA LYS A 153 -15.47 18.74 0.87
C LYS A 153 -14.61 19.32 2.00
N MET A 154 -15.12 19.28 3.23
CA MET A 154 -14.39 19.73 4.40
C MET A 154 -13.07 18.97 4.59
N HIS A 155 -13.11 17.62 4.50
CA HIS A 155 -11.91 16.81 4.71
C HIS A 155 -10.90 16.99 3.58
N ILE A 156 -11.30 16.97 2.32
CA ILE A 156 -10.38 17.04 1.17
C ILE A 156 -9.74 18.43 1.05
N PHE A 157 -10.50 19.50 1.21
CA PHE A 157 -10.00 20.85 0.91
C PHE A 157 -9.46 21.61 2.11
N VAL A 158 -9.90 21.28 3.33
CA VAL A 158 -9.51 22.03 4.54
C VAL A 158 -8.71 21.19 5.52
N ILE A 159 -9.23 20.06 5.93
CA ILE A 159 -8.69 19.28 7.05
C ILE A 159 -7.47 18.46 6.62
N LEU A 160 -7.58 17.66 5.56
CA LEU A 160 -6.50 16.78 5.08
C LEU A 160 -5.23 17.55 4.70
N PRO A 161 -5.27 18.65 3.94
CA PRO A 161 -4.06 19.38 3.58
C PRO A 161 -3.31 19.92 4.81
N GLN A 162 -4.05 20.36 5.84
CA GLN A 162 -3.45 20.83 7.08
C GLN A 162 -2.89 19.68 7.91
N ALA A 163 -3.65 18.59 8.06
CA ALA A 163 -3.22 17.41 8.80
C ALA A 163 -1.97 16.79 8.18
N LEU A 164 -1.94 16.64 6.84
CA LEU A 164 -0.80 16.07 6.13
C LEU A 164 0.48 16.88 6.35
N LYS A 165 0.40 18.22 6.36
CA LYS A 165 1.56 19.06 6.67
C LYS A 165 2.17 18.76 8.04
N LEU A 166 1.33 18.49 9.05
CA LEU A 166 1.79 18.17 10.40
C LEU A 166 2.44 16.79 10.50
N VAL A 167 2.03 15.85 9.65
CA VAL A 167 2.50 14.46 9.71
C VAL A 167 3.57 14.12 8.69
N ILE A 168 3.98 15.05 7.81
CA ILE A 168 5.07 14.84 6.85
C ILE A 168 6.31 14.19 7.50
N PRO A 169 6.83 14.66 8.66
CA PRO A 169 7.99 14.03 9.29
C PRO A 169 7.70 12.59 9.73
N GLY A 170 6.50 12.32 10.26
CA GLY A 170 6.07 10.99 10.67
C GLY A 170 5.94 10.04 9.47
N ILE A 171 5.34 10.49 8.38
CA ILE A 171 5.22 9.73 7.13
C ILE A 171 6.62 9.42 6.56
N ALA A 172 7.52 10.41 6.54
CA ALA A 172 8.89 10.21 6.08
C ALA A 172 9.62 9.14 6.92
N ASN A 173 9.45 9.15 8.23
CA ASN A 173 10.02 8.12 9.11
C ASN A 173 9.43 6.73 8.84
N THR A 174 8.13 6.61 8.61
CA THR A 174 7.49 5.35 8.23
C THR A 174 8.06 4.83 6.90
N PHE A 175 8.24 5.71 5.92
CA PHE A 175 8.81 5.35 4.62
C PHE A 175 10.27 4.92 4.72
N LEU A 176 11.07 5.59 5.56
CA LEU A 176 12.45 5.17 5.82
C LEU A 176 12.52 3.82 6.54
N ALA A 177 11.60 3.53 7.46
CA ALA A 177 11.48 2.22 8.10
C ALA A 177 11.15 1.15 7.06
N LEU A 178 10.15 1.38 6.20
CA LEU A 178 9.77 0.46 5.13
C LEU A 178 10.96 0.07 4.23
N VAL A 179 11.78 1.05 3.81
CA VAL A 179 12.97 0.78 2.98
C VAL A 179 14.01 -0.06 3.73
N LYS A 180 14.09 0.06 5.05
CA LYS A 180 15.01 -0.74 5.88
C LYS A 180 14.48 -2.14 6.16
N ASP A 181 13.16 -2.32 6.14
CA ASP A 181 12.49 -3.58 6.45
C ASP A 181 12.33 -4.49 5.21
N THR A 182 12.56 -3.94 4.01
CA THR A 182 12.59 -4.64 2.72
C THR A 182 14.02 -4.96 2.27
#